data_86e1212f0c38bd253b9ac2d889033da7
#
_entry.id   86e1212f0c38bd253b9ac2d889033da7
#
_cell.length_a   1.000
_cell.length_b   1.000
_cell.length_c   1.000
_cell.angle_alpha   90.00
_cell.angle_beta   90.00
_cell.angle_gamma   90.00
#
_symmetry.space_group_name_H-M   'P 1'
#
loop_
_entity.id
_entity.type
_entity.pdbx_description
1 polymer ?
#
loop_
_entity_poly.entity_id
_entity_poly.type
_entity_poly.pdbx_seq_one_letter_code
_entity_poly.pdbx_strand_id
1 'polypeptide(L)'
;MNYHIENLNKEESRKYIQEKLKGAGCHQQVFEASAIEAIINASNGVPRLINQLCNKSLLAGNNRNQNIIDTDTVMMAFNDNELG
;
A
#
# COMPACT_ATOMS: atom_id res chain seq x y z
N MET A 1 11.17 -26.65 -7.22
CA MET A 1 11.21 -26.10 -6.39
C MET A 1 10.27 -25.21 -6.30
N ASN A 2 9.98 -25.00 -5.69
CA ASN A 2 9.12 -24.22 -5.58
C ASN A 2 9.37 -23.23 -4.79
N TYR A 3 9.25 -22.29 -4.99
CA TYR A 3 9.32 -21.44 -4.24
C TYR A 3 8.23 -20.91 -4.01
N HIS A 4 7.95 -20.74 -2.99
CA HIS A 4 7.01 -20.08 -2.58
C HIS A 4 7.50 -18.88 -2.30
N ILE A 5 6.89 -18.00 -2.76
CA ILE A 5 6.96 -16.78 -2.36
C ILE A 5 6.23 -16.65 -1.17
N GLU A 6 6.84 -16.59 -0.08
CA GLU A 6 6.19 -16.44 1.14
C GLU A 6 5.63 -15.09 1.30
N ASN A 7 4.44 -14.98 1.84
CA ASN A 7 3.84 -13.69 2.16
C ASN A 7 4.64 -13.04 3.27
N LEU A 8 4.72 -11.73 3.21
CA LEU A 8 5.40 -10.97 4.24
C LEU A 8 4.54 -10.89 5.48
N ASN A 9 5.16 -10.91 6.66
CA ASN A 9 4.37 -10.68 7.86
C ASN A 9 4.11 -9.17 7.99
N LYS A 10 3.40 -8.78 9.05
CA LYS A 10 2.99 -7.38 9.17
C LYS A 10 4.18 -6.43 9.26
N GLU A 11 5.18 -6.81 10.01
CA GLU A 11 6.35 -5.97 10.14
C GLU A 11 7.10 -5.85 8.84
N GLU A 12 7.26 -6.97 8.17
CA GLU A 12 7.96 -6.99 6.88
C GLU A 12 7.19 -6.18 5.84
N SER A 13 5.87 -6.30 5.85
CA SER A 13 5.04 -5.56 4.92
C SER A 13 5.17 -4.06 5.15
N ARG A 14 5.18 -3.65 6.42
CA ARG A 14 5.31 -2.24 6.73
C ARG A 14 6.65 -1.71 6.27
N LYS A 15 7.71 -2.47 6.52
CA LYS A 15 9.03 -2.08 6.09
C LYS A 15 9.12 -2.00 4.57
N TYR A 16 8.50 -2.96 3.90
CA TYR A 16 8.49 -3.00 2.45
C TYR A 16 7.84 -1.73 1.88
N ILE A 17 6.70 -1.34 2.46
CA ILE A 17 6.02 -0.14 2.02
C ILE A 17 6.89 1.10 2.25
N GLN A 18 7.51 1.17 3.42
CA GLN A 18 8.35 2.32 3.75
C GLN A 18 9.53 2.44 2.82
N GLU A 19 10.15 1.33 2.49
CA GLU A 19 11.30 1.34 1.61
C GLU A 19 10.91 1.67 0.19
N LYS A 20 9.74 1.20 -0.22
CA LYS A 20 9.24 1.51 -1.54
C LYS A 20 9.02 3.01 -1.69
N LEU A 21 8.42 3.64 -0.68
CA LEU A 21 8.18 5.07 -0.70
C LEU A 21 9.48 5.86 -0.67
N LYS A 22 10.43 5.40 0.11
CA LYS A 22 11.71 6.05 0.18
C LYS A 22 12.40 6.00 -1.18
N GLY A 23 12.36 4.86 -1.83
CA GLY A 23 12.97 4.70 -3.14
C GLY A 23 12.33 5.59 -4.19
N ALA A 24 11.08 5.97 -3.98
CA ALA A 24 10.37 6.86 -4.88
C ALA A 24 10.59 8.33 -4.54
N GLY A 25 11.43 8.62 -3.57
CA GLY A 25 11.72 10.00 -3.19
C GLY A 25 10.77 10.60 -2.19
N CYS A 26 9.92 9.79 -1.58
CA CYS A 26 8.98 10.26 -0.59
C CYS A 26 9.63 10.27 0.77
N HIS A 27 10.08 11.44 1.20
CA HIS A 27 10.78 11.55 2.48
C HIS A 27 9.86 11.92 3.61
N GLN A 28 8.61 12.26 3.29
CA GLN A 28 7.65 12.61 4.31
C GLN A 28 6.66 11.46 4.44
N GLN A 29 5.91 11.49 5.52
CA GLN A 29 4.89 10.49 5.73
C GLN A 29 3.80 10.68 4.67
N VAL A 30 3.60 9.69 3.84
CA VAL A 30 2.62 9.76 2.76
C VAL A 30 1.33 9.08 3.15
N PHE A 31 1.41 8.02 3.94
CA PHE A 31 0.25 7.27 4.38
C PHE A 31 0.07 7.40 5.87
N GLU A 32 -1.18 7.49 6.31
CA GLU A 32 -1.46 7.38 7.73
C GLU A 32 -1.14 5.96 8.19
N ALA A 33 -0.87 5.82 9.47
CA ALA A 33 -0.57 4.49 10.01
C ALA A 33 -1.71 3.52 9.75
N SER A 34 -2.95 3.97 9.91
CA SER A 34 -4.11 3.13 9.65
C SER A 34 -4.22 2.77 8.17
N ALA A 35 -3.80 3.67 7.30
CA ALA A 35 -3.82 3.39 5.86
C ALA A 35 -2.82 2.30 5.52
N ILE A 36 -1.65 2.34 6.13
CA ILE A 36 -0.65 1.30 5.92
C ILE A 36 -1.18 -0.05 6.40
N GLU A 37 -1.84 -0.05 7.56
CA GLU A 37 -2.44 -1.27 8.08
C GLU A 37 -3.50 -1.81 7.12
N ALA A 38 -4.28 -0.92 6.54
CA ALA A 38 -5.30 -1.34 5.59
C ALA A 38 -4.67 -1.99 4.37
N ILE A 39 -3.58 -1.43 3.88
CA ILE A 39 -2.88 -2.02 2.74
C ILE A 39 -2.34 -3.40 3.11
N ILE A 40 -1.75 -3.52 4.29
CA ILE A 40 -1.19 -4.79 4.73
C ILE A 40 -2.28 -5.85 4.84
N ASN A 41 -3.40 -5.49 5.44
CA ASN A 41 -4.50 -6.43 5.62
C ASN A 41 -5.13 -6.82 4.28
N ALA A 42 -5.31 -5.87 3.40
CA ALA A 42 -5.94 -6.14 2.12
C ALA A 42 -5.05 -6.96 1.20
N SER A 43 -3.74 -6.77 1.31
CA SER A 43 -2.80 -7.45 0.44
C SER A 43 -2.37 -8.81 1.00
N ASN A 44 -2.66 -9.04 2.28
CA ASN A 44 -2.26 -10.29 2.92
C ASN A 44 -0.76 -10.53 2.87
N GLY A 45 0.02 -9.48 2.79
CA GLY A 45 1.47 -9.60 2.75
C GLY A 45 2.03 -10.02 1.41
N VAL A 46 1.20 -10.05 0.37
CA VAL A 46 1.67 -10.40 -0.97
C VAL A 46 2.31 -9.18 -1.61
N PRO A 47 3.63 -9.21 -1.90
CA PRO A 47 4.31 -8.00 -2.38
C PRO A 47 3.69 -7.38 -3.62
N ARG A 48 3.22 -8.21 -4.54
CA ARG A 48 2.62 -7.69 -5.75
C ARG A 48 1.36 -6.91 -5.45
N LEU A 49 0.55 -7.41 -4.52
CA LEU A 49 -0.67 -6.73 -4.13
C LEU A 49 -0.36 -5.47 -3.35
N ILE A 50 0.68 -5.50 -2.54
CA ILE A 50 1.12 -4.30 -1.83
C ILE A 50 1.48 -3.21 -2.83
N ASN A 51 2.24 -3.57 -3.85
CA ASN A 51 2.63 -2.62 -4.89
C ASN A 51 1.42 -2.03 -5.58
N GLN A 52 0.47 -2.88 -5.95
CA GLN A 52 -0.73 -2.41 -6.64
C GLN A 52 -1.54 -1.48 -5.77
N LEU A 53 -1.74 -1.85 -4.51
CA LEU A 53 -2.53 -1.01 -3.61
C LEU A 53 -1.84 0.30 -3.31
N CYS A 54 -0.53 0.29 -3.13
CA CYS A 54 0.20 1.52 -2.90
C CYS A 54 0.08 2.46 -4.10
N ASN A 55 0.27 1.92 -5.30
CA ASN A 55 0.20 2.75 -6.50
C ASN A 55 -1.20 3.33 -6.70
N LYS A 56 -2.21 2.50 -6.53
CA LYS A 56 -3.58 2.96 -6.70
C LYS A 56 -3.97 3.94 -5.62
N SER A 57 -3.50 3.73 -4.40
CA SER A 57 -3.80 4.64 -3.31
C SER A 57 -3.12 5.99 -3.51
N LEU A 58 -1.90 5.98 -4.01
CA LEU A 58 -1.20 7.23 -4.31
C LEU A 58 -1.93 8.02 -5.38
N LEU A 59 -2.39 7.32 -6.41
CA LEU A 59 -3.12 7.97 -7.48
C LEU A 59 -4.44 8.54 -6.96
N ALA A 60 -5.17 7.77 -6.19
CA ALA A 60 -6.44 8.22 -5.63
C ALA A 60 -6.24 9.39 -4.68
N GLY A 61 -5.20 9.33 -3.86
CA GLY A 61 -4.90 10.43 -2.95
C GLY A 61 -4.54 11.69 -3.69
N ASN A 62 -3.80 11.56 -4.76
CA ASN A 62 -3.44 12.70 -5.58
C ASN A 62 -4.68 13.33 -6.21
N ASN A 63 -5.59 12.51 -6.68
CA ASN A 63 -6.84 13.03 -7.26
C ASN A 63 -7.69 13.75 -6.23
N ARG A 64 -7.57 13.37 -4.97
CA ARG A 64 -8.32 14.01 -3.90
C ARG A 64 -7.53 15.11 -3.20
N ASN A 65 -6.34 15.39 -3.72
CA ASN A 65 -5.47 16.44 -3.16
C ASN A 65 -5.12 16.19 -1.70
N GLN A 66 -4.89 14.93 -1.36
CA GLN A 66 -4.53 14.59 0.00
C GLN A 66 -3.02 14.65 0.17
N ASN A 67 -2.59 15.30 1.25
CA ASN A 67 -1.17 15.30 1.57
C ASN A 67 -0.77 13.99 2.24
N ILE A 68 -1.67 13.46 3.03
CA ILE A 68 -1.47 12.18 3.69
C ILE A 68 -2.66 11.32 3.34
N ILE A 69 -2.39 10.14 2.80
CA ILE A 69 -3.43 9.25 2.33
C ILE A 69 -4.04 8.52 3.51
N ASP A 70 -5.35 8.56 3.62
CA ASP A 70 -6.06 7.95 4.72
C ASP A 70 -6.61 6.57 4.33
N THR A 71 -7.20 5.91 5.32
CA THR A 71 -7.73 4.57 5.13
C THR A 71 -8.85 4.54 4.08
N ASP A 72 -9.70 5.55 4.07
CA ASP A 72 -10.79 5.61 3.11
C ASP A 72 -10.27 5.58 1.68
N THR A 73 -9.21 6.31 1.42
CA THR A 73 -8.61 6.34 0.09
C THR A 73 -8.06 4.97 -0.28
N VAL A 74 -7.44 4.29 0.68
CA VAL A 74 -6.92 2.94 0.43
C VAL A 74 -8.08 1.99 0.13
N MET A 75 -9.17 2.10 0.86
CA MET A 75 -10.30 1.23 0.63
C MET A 75 -10.94 1.47 -0.72
N MET A 76 -10.99 2.73 -1.15
CA MET A 76 -11.48 3.06 -2.48
C MET A 76 -10.59 2.44 -3.54
N ALA A 77 -9.29 2.52 -3.33
CA ALA A 77 -8.34 1.95 -4.27
C ALA A 77 -8.49 0.42 -4.33
N PHE A 78 -8.74 -0.19 -3.19
CA PHE A 78 -8.93 -1.63 -3.13
C PHE A 78 -10.20 -2.04 -3.88
N ASN A 79 -11.28 -1.32 -3.67
CA ASN A 79 -12.53 -1.61 -4.37
C ASN A 79 -12.39 -1.46 -5.87
N ASP A 80 -11.67 -0.42 -6.27
CA ASP A 80 -11.41 -0.19 -7.67
C ASP A 80 -10.64 -1.35 -8.27
N ASN A 81 -9.66 -1.83 -7.53
CA ASN A 81 -8.86 -2.95 -7.98
C ASN A 81 -9.71 -4.20 -8.14
N GLU A 82 -10.68 -4.36 -7.27
CA GLU A 82 -11.56 -5.51 -7.32
C GLU A 82 -12.45 -5.49 -8.54
N LEU A 83 -12.89 -4.32 -8.91
CA LEU A 83 -13.77 -4.18 -10.05
C LEU A 83 -13.02 -4.31 -11.37
N GLY A 84 -11.79 -3.94 -11.35
CA GLY A 84 -10.98 -4.00 -12.54
C GLY A 84 -10.31 -5.30 -12.69
#